data_74c69be3f1ab9edd96e7c4c6a9f6bb0e
#
_entry.id   74c69be3f1ab9edd96e7c4c6a9f6bb0e
#
_cell.length_a   1.000
_cell.length_b   1.000
_cell.length_c   1.000
_cell.angle_alpha   90.00
_cell.angle_beta   90.00
_cell.angle_gamma   90.00
#
_symmetry.space_group_name_H-M   'P 1'
#
loop_
_entity.id
_entity.type
_entity.pdbx_description
1 polymer ?
#
loop_
_entity_poly.entity_id
_entity_poly.type
_entity_poly.pdbx_seq_one_letter_code
_entity_poly.pdbx_strand_id
1 'polypeptide(L)'
;MFSSGLALFYCVVEVGRNWLGPFTPHVEISRSLGALPLYAGYSLLRIALAYVLSLLFAVTYGYIAAYRPRAERFMIPLLDVLQSIPVLSFLPGVMLAMAALFPGRQLGVELGAVLLIFTGQVWNMAFSFYASLKSIPREMREAATIYRFNWFQRFIKIELPFATIGLVWNSMMSVAGAWFFLMACEQFGDFRLPGLGSYLQAAADNGDTRSILLGILTMVAVIVLIDQFVWRPVIAWAEKFKMEQVESADAPTSWVLDILQRSRGVALFRKRAFRPLHERMVHYFASQNEIRAESPSENTGALWLWRVVGAAALGAIGYAVVRVVIILTGLHGSEFRQLGLGLIATFLRVNLALVLGALWTIPVGVAIGFNPRLARIAQPLAQIAASVPATALFPVVLLILIRLGGGLGLGSIVLLLLGTQWYILFNVIAGAIAIPTDLKEAASVFGIRGWERWRKLILPGIFPFLVTGMVTASGGAWNASIVAEYFHFKGQTYSTVGVGSMISAATDAKNFDLLLASTIALAAVVVTTNRLVWRRLYRLAETRFKLEG
;
A
#
# COMPACT_ATOMS: atom_id res chain seq x y z
N MET A 1 32.60 2.46 2.33
CA MET A 1 31.71 2.81 3.45
C MET A 1 31.71 4.30 3.81
N PHE A 2 32.87 4.94 4.00
CA PHE A 2 32.91 6.38 4.32
C PHE A 2 32.37 7.26 3.18
N SER A 3 32.76 6.99 1.94
CA SER A 3 32.28 7.69 0.75
C SER A 3 30.78 7.53 0.50
N SER A 4 30.23 6.34 0.75
CA SER A 4 28.78 6.08 0.62
C SER A 4 27.97 6.81 1.70
N GLY A 5 28.50 6.92 2.93
CA GLY A 5 27.90 7.70 4.00
C GLY A 5 27.90 9.20 3.70
N LEU A 6 28.99 9.70 3.13
CA LEU A 6 29.12 11.11 2.75
C LEU A 6 28.20 11.48 1.59
N ALA A 7 28.06 10.60 0.59
CA ALA A 7 27.13 10.77 -0.51
C ALA A 7 25.67 10.77 -0.04
N LEU A 8 25.32 9.88 0.87
CA LEU A 8 23.98 9.81 1.46
C LEU A 8 23.68 11.05 2.31
N PHE A 9 24.64 11.52 3.09
CA PHE A 9 24.53 12.78 3.84
C PHE A 9 24.36 13.99 2.93
N TYR A 10 25.16 14.07 1.85
CA TYR A 10 25.02 15.13 0.85
C TYR A 10 23.64 15.12 0.20
N CYS A 11 23.15 13.96 -0.21
CA CYS A 11 21.78 13.81 -0.75
C CYS A 11 20.72 14.30 0.23
N VAL A 12 20.81 13.92 1.50
CA VAL A 12 19.84 14.34 2.54
C VAL A 12 19.87 15.86 2.75
N VAL A 13 21.06 16.46 2.79
CA VAL A 13 21.22 17.92 2.93
C VAL A 13 20.68 18.67 1.72
N GLU A 14 20.96 18.21 0.51
CA GLU A 14 20.48 18.84 -0.73
C GLU A 14 18.96 18.72 -0.87
N VAL A 15 18.40 17.57 -0.51
CA VAL A 15 16.93 17.37 -0.44
C VAL A 15 16.32 18.30 0.60
N GLY A 16 16.87 18.37 1.81
CA GLY A 16 16.39 19.27 2.86
C GLY A 16 16.42 20.74 2.43
N ARG A 17 17.46 21.15 1.72
CA ARG A 17 17.57 22.51 1.17
C ARG A 17 16.48 22.82 0.15
N ASN A 18 16.17 21.88 -0.75
CA ASN A 18 15.11 22.05 -1.73
C ASN A 18 13.71 22.08 -1.09
N TRP A 19 13.47 21.26 -0.07
CA TRP A 19 12.16 21.21 0.63
C TRP A 19 11.88 22.47 1.45
N LEU A 20 12.91 23.10 2.00
CA LEU A 20 12.80 24.34 2.75
C LEU A 20 12.84 25.58 1.85
N GLY A 21 13.13 25.41 0.58
CA GLY A 21 13.17 26.47 -0.41
C GLY A 21 11.81 27.11 -0.72
N PRO A 22 11.82 28.25 -1.45
CA PRO A 22 10.59 28.88 -1.91
C PRO A 22 9.85 27.95 -2.89
N PHE A 23 8.52 27.99 -2.84
CA PHE A 23 7.70 27.25 -3.79
C PHE A 23 7.85 27.83 -5.19
N THR A 24 8.34 27.02 -6.12
CA THR A 24 8.38 27.33 -7.54
C THR A 24 7.28 26.55 -8.23
N PRO A 25 6.17 27.20 -8.67
CA PRO A 25 5.02 26.50 -9.26
C PRO A 25 5.37 25.73 -10.53
N HIS A 26 6.44 26.11 -11.24
CA HIS A 26 6.93 25.44 -12.43
C HIS A 26 8.38 25.00 -12.23
N VAL A 27 8.56 23.80 -11.67
CA VAL A 27 9.88 23.17 -11.64
C VAL A 27 10.17 22.59 -13.02
N GLU A 28 11.19 23.11 -13.70
CA GLU A 28 11.67 22.50 -14.93
C GLU A 28 12.32 21.16 -14.62
N ILE A 29 11.70 20.09 -15.11
CA ILE A 29 12.22 18.74 -14.94
C ILE A 29 13.26 18.47 -16.04
N SER A 30 14.52 18.37 -15.65
CA SER A 30 15.61 18.03 -16.56
C SER A 30 15.51 16.57 -17.03
N ARG A 31 15.59 16.34 -18.35
CA ARG A 31 15.58 15.00 -18.95
C ARG A 31 16.99 14.42 -19.11
N SER A 32 18.01 15.04 -18.52
CA SER A 32 19.38 14.56 -18.57
C SER A 32 19.54 13.26 -17.77
N LEU A 33 20.42 12.37 -18.25
CA LEU A 33 20.80 11.15 -17.52
C LEU A 33 21.39 11.45 -16.14
N GLY A 34 22.12 12.55 -16.00
CA GLY A 34 22.73 12.98 -14.73
C GLY A 34 21.71 13.37 -13.65
N ALA A 35 20.46 13.70 -14.03
CA ALA A 35 19.41 14.04 -13.08
C ALA A 35 18.74 12.81 -12.47
N LEU A 36 18.80 11.64 -13.11
CA LEU A 36 18.11 10.42 -12.67
C LEU A 36 18.50 9.95 -11.25
N PRO A 37 19.78 9.94 -10.84
CA PRO A 37 20.16 9.55 -9.48
C PRO A 37 19.55 10.47 -8.41
N LEU A 38 19.53 11.79 -8.70
CA LEU A 38 18.95 12.78 -7.79
C LEU A 38 17.42 12.59 -7.68
N TYR A 39 16.74 12.42 -8.80
CA TYR A 39 15.28 12.18 -8.82
C TYR A 39 14.92 10.86 -8.14
N ALA A 40 15.72 9.82 -8.34
CA ALA A 40 15.57 8.57 -7.59
C ALA A 40 15.72 8.81 -6.07
N GLY A 41 16.67 9.63 -5.65
CA GLY A 41 16.86 10.02 -4.26
C GLY A 41 15.64 10.74 -3.66
N TYR A 42 15.04 11.69 -4.37
CA TYR A 42 13.81 12.37 -3.94
C TYR A 42 12.63 11.41 -3.79
N SER A 43 12.41 10.57 -4.81
CA SER A 43 11.34 9.57 -4.79
C SER A 43 11.51 8.58 -3.63
N LEU A 44 12.74 8.09 -3.41
CA LEU A 44 13.06 7.19 -2.29
C LEU A 44 12.83 7.82 -0.93
N LEU A 45 13.21 9.07 -0.76
CA LEU A 45 13.03 9.76 0.52
C LEU A 45 11.55 9.93 0.86
N ARG A 46 10.70 10.30 -0.12
CA ARG A 46 9.25 10.40 0.09
C ARG A 46 8.65 9.06 0.54
N ILE A 47 9.00 7.97 -0.15
CA ILE A 47 8.56 6.61 0.24
C ILE A 47 9.06 6.26 1.64
N ALA A 48 10.32 6.53 1.96
CA ALA A 48 10.89 6.19 3.26
C ALA A 48 10.24 6.97 4.41
N LEU A 49 9.99 8.26 4.23
CA LEU A 49 9.29 9.08 5.24
C LEU A 49 7.83 8.63 5.43
N ALA A 50 7.12 8.38 4.33
CA ALA A 50 5.77 7.83 4.37
C ALA A 50 5.74 6.45 5.05
N TYR A 51 6.74 5.60 4.81
CA TYR A 51 6.87 4.29 5.44
C TYR A 51 7.11 4.40 6.95
N VAL A 52 8.02 5.26 7.39
CA VAL A 52 8.26 5.49 8.83
C VAL A 52 6.98 5.97 9.52
N LEU A 53 6.28 6.91 8.91
CA LEU A 53 5.00 7.40 9.43
C LEU A 53 3.95 6.29 9.49
N SER A 54 3.87 5.46 8.44
CA SER A 54 2.96 4.32 8.37
C SER A 54 3.27 3.25 9.43
N LEU A 55 4.54 2.97 9.64
CA LEU A 55 4.97 2.01 10.67
C LEU A 55 4.64 2.48 12.09
N LEU A 56 4.93 3.74 12.39
CA LEU A 56 4.59 4.35 13.68
C LEU A 56 3.08 4.34 13.92
N PHE A 57 2.30 4.72 12.92
CA PHE A 57 0.84 4.68 13.00
C PHE A 57 0.34 3.24 13.18
N ALA A 58 0.79 2.30 12.37
CA ALA A 58 0.34 0.91 12.39
C ALA A 58 0.58 0.25 13.76
N VAL A 59 1.76 0.48 14.34
CA VAL A 59 2.11 -0.05 15.66
C VAL A 59 1.26 0.60 16.75
N THR A 60 1.13 1.92 16.76
CA THR A 60 0.35 2.63 17.80
C THR A 60 -1.14 2.35 17.70
N TYR A 61 -1.69 2.43 16.48
CA TYR A 61 -3.11 2.17 16.22
C TYR A 61 -3.48 0.72 16.50
N GLY A 62 -2.72 -0.23 15.94
CA GLY A 62 -2.94 -1.65 16.15
C GLY A 62 -2.83 -2.07 17.62
N TYR A 63 -1.87 -1.48 18.36
CA TYR A 63 -1.72 -1.72 19.79
C TYR A 63 -2.94 -1.24 20.58
N ILE A 64 -3.40 -0.01 20.36
CA ILE A 64 -4.58 0.55 21.03
C ILE A 64 -5.83 -0.27 20.71
N ALA A 65 -6.04 -0.63 19.44
CA ALA A 65 -7.16 -1.42 19.01
C ALA A 65 -7.14 -2.83 19.63
N ALA A 66 -5.96 -3.48 19.72
CA ALA A 66 -5.84 -4.85 20.23
C ALA A 66 -6.16 -4.97 21.74
N TYR A 67 -5.78 -3.95 22.55
CA TYR A 67 -5.87 -4.02 24.00
C TYR A 67 -7.02 -3.23 24.63
N ARG A 68 -7.74 -2.41 23.87
CA ARG A 68 -8.89 -1.64 24.36
C ARG A 68 -10.19 -2.05 23.65
N PRO A 69 -11.05 -2.90 24.23
CA PRO A 69 -12.25 -3.39 23.55
C PRO A 69 -13.22 -2.30 23.08
N ARG A 70 -13.29 -1.18 23.80
CA ARG A 70 -14.10 -0.02 23.39
C ARG A 70 -13.51 0.68 22.16
N ALA A 71 -12.18 0.83 22.11
CA ALA A 71 -11.47 1.41 20.97
C ALA A 71 -11.55 0.47 19.73
N GLU A 72 -11.40 -0.84 19.93
CA GLU A 72 -11.48 -1.86 18.88
C GLU A 72 -12.79 -1.76 18.09
N ARG A 73 -13.93 -1.67 18.80
CA ARG A 73 -15.27 -1.59 18.19
C ARG A 73 -15.44 -0.40 17.25
N PHE A 74 -14.69 0.68 17.46
CA PHE A 74 -14.73 1.88 16.65
C PHE A 74 -13.57 1.94 15.64
N MET A 75 -12.35 1.66 16.09
CA MET A 75 -11.13 1.82 15.29
C MET A 75 -11.06 0.84 14.12
N ILE A 76 -11.41 -0.45 14.34
CA ILE A 76 -11.32 -1.44 13.26
C ILE A 76 -12.33 -1.17 12.14
N PRO A 77 -13.63 -0.90 12.40
CA PRO A 77 -14.56 -0.49 11.34
C PRO A 77 -14.18 0.83 10.65
N LEU A 78 -13.61 1.79 11.39
CA LEU A 78 -13.11 3.04 10.81
C LEU A 78 -11.97 2.78 9.83
N LEU A 79 -11.00 1.95 10.23
CA LEU A 79 -9.89 1.55 9.37
C LEU A 79 -10.40 0.86 8.09
N ASP A 80 -11.39 -0.03 8.22
CA ASP A 80 -12.01 -0.75 7.09
C ASP A 80 -12.72 0.19 6.11
N VAL A 81 -13.39 1.23 6.61
CA VAL A 81 -14.02 2.25 5.76
C VAL A 81 -12.95 3.11 5.08
N LEU A 82 -11.95 3.59 5.83
CA LEU A 82 -10.92 4.49 5.29
C LEU A 82 -10.07 3.81 4.21
N GLN A 83 -9.70 2.54 4.38
CA GLN A 83 -8.98 1.80 3.34
C GLN A 83 -9.79 1.57 2.07
N SER A 84 -11.13 1.58 2.19
CA SER A 84 -12.03 1.36 1.03
C SER A 84 -12.12 2.59 0.14
N ILE A 85 -11.75 3.78 0.63
CA ILE A 85 -11.79 5.01 -0.16
C ILE A 85 -10.56 5.07 -1.05
N PRO A 86 -10.72 5.26 -2.38
CA PRO A 86 -9.59 5.39 -3.30
C PRO A 86 -8.73 6.60 -2.94
N VAL A 87 -7.47 6.36 -2.59
CA VAL A 87 -6.52 7.40 -2.13
C VAL A 87 -6.34 8.50 -3.16
N LEU A 88 -6.26 8.15 -4.44
CA LEU A 88 -6.04 9.13 -5.51
C LEU A 88 -7.25 10.05 -5.73
N SER A 89 -8.45 9.69 -5.27
CA SER A 89 -9.63 10.54 -5.43
C SER A 89 -9.54 11.84 -4.60
N PHE A 90 -8.81 11.81 -3.49
CA PHE A 90 -8.59 13.00 -2.66
C PHE A 90 -7.19 13.61 -2.81
N LEU A 91 -6.36 13.09 -3.73
CA LEU A 91 -5.02 13.63 -4.04
C LEU A 91 -5.06 15.14 -4.32
N PRO A 92 -5.97 15.67 -5.19
CA PRO A 92 -6.03 17.11 -5.45
C PRO A 92 -6.31 17.93 -4.19
N GLY A 93 -7.29 17.47 -3.40
CA GLY A 93 -7.69 18.16 -2.17
C GLY A 93 -6.59 18.21 -1.12
N VAL A 94 -5.85 17.10 -0.94
CA VAL A 94 -4.73 17.03 0.01
C VAL A 94 -3.57 17.90 -0.44
N MET A 95 -3.20 17.87 -1.73
CA MET A 95 -2.11 18.68 -2.27
C MET A 95 -2.40 20.18 -2.11
N LEU A 96 -3.62 20.60 -2.46
CA LEU A 96 -4.05 22.00 -2.30
C LEU A 96 -4.12 22.42 -0.82
N ALA A 97 -4.66 21.57 0.06
CA ALA A 97 -4.74 21.87 1.48
C ALA A 97 -3.36 22.02 2.11
N MET A 98 -2.42 21.14 1.78
CA MET A 98 -1.05 21.21 2.27
C MET A 98 -0.30 22.43 1.69
N ALA A 99 -0.50 22.75 0.42
CA ALA A 99 0.07 23.98 -0.17
C ALA A 99 -0.50 25.24 0.50
N ALA A 100 -1.78 25.26 0.87
CA ALA A 100 -2.41 26.36 1.59
C ALA A 100 -1.94 26.49 3.04
N LEU A 101 -1.62 25.38 3.73
CA LEU A 101 -1.08 25.39 5.09
C LEU A 101 0.36 25.91 5.16
N PHE A 102 1.13 25.76 4.09
CA PHE A 102 2.52 26.23 4.00
C PHE A 102 2.71 27.14 2.77
N PRO A 103 2.10 28.34 2.78
CA PRO A 103 2.10 29.21 1.61
C PRO A 103 3.52 29.63 1.23
N GLY A 104 3.81 29.53 -0.08
CA GLY A 104 5.11 29.93 -0.64
C GLY A 104 6.28 29.00 -0.31
N ARG A 105 6.04 27.80 0.25
CA ARG A 105 7.09 26.82 0.56
C ARG A 105 6.85 25.49 -0.15
N GLN A 106 7.93 24.91 -0.69
CA GLN A 106 7.90 23.58 -1.30
C GLN A 106 7.49 22.49 -0.30
N LEU A 107 7.78 22.69 0.99
CA LEU A 107 7.46 21.76 2.08
C LEU A 107 5.98 21.34 2.12
N GLY A 108 5.04 22.25 1.82
CA GLY A 108 3.61 21.92 1.82
C GLY A 108 3.28 20.82 0.81
N VAL A 109 3.76 20.96 -0.41
CA VAL A 109 3.51 20.00 -1.49
C VAL A 109 4.22 18.67 -1.21
N GLU A 110 5.44 18.71 -0.66
CA GLU A 110 6.19 17.51 -0.26
C GLU A 110 5.48 16.73 0.85
N LEU A 111 4.98 17.44 1.87
CA LEU A 111 4.19 16.82 2.95
C LEU A 111 2.86 16.25 2.42
N GLY A 112 2.22 16.92 1.45
CA GLY A 112 1.04 16.42 0.78
C GLY A 112 1.31 15.07 0.10
N ALA A 113 2.40 14.97 -0.65
CA ALA A 113 2.81 13.72 -1.29
C ALA A 113 3.14 12.63 -0.26
N VAL A 114 3.91 12.94 0.79
CA VAL A 114 4.22 11.99 1.87
C VAL A 114 2.95 11.50 2.56
N LEU A 115 1.99 12.37 2.83
CA LEU A 115 0.71 12.00 3.45
C LEU A 115 -0.13 11.09 2.56
N LEU A 116 -0.17 11.35 1.25
CA LEU A 116 -0.88 10.49 0.29
C LEU A 116 -0.23 9.12 0.16
N ILE A 117 1.09 9.05 0.08
CA ILE A 117 1.83 7.79 0.05
C ILE A 117 1.61 7.02 1.37
N PHE A 118 1.63 7.71 2.51
CA PHE A 118 1.30 7.15 3.82
C PHE A 118 -0.09 6.50 3.82
N THR A 119 -1.12 7.18 3.33
CA THR A 119 -2.47 6.62 3.27
C THR A 119 -2.56 5.41 2.35
N GLY A 120 -1.70 5.30 1.34
CA GLY A 120 -1.60 4.11 0.49
C GLY A 120 -0.89 2.91 1.14
N GLN A 121 -0.07 3.15 2.16
CA GLN A 121 0.76 2.12 2.81
C GLN A 121 0.19 1.59 4.13
N VAL A 122 -0.46 2.44 4.91
CA VAL A 122 -0.69 2.23 6.34
C VAL A 122 -1.65 1.08 6.67
N TRP A 123 -2.65 0.82 5.82
CA TRP A 123 -3.78 -0.06 6.14
C TRP A 123 -3.36 -1.51 6.38
N ASN A 124 -2.62 -2.09 5.44
CA ASN A 124 -2.15 -3.47 5.51
C ASN A 124 -1.27 -3.72 6.75
N MET A 125 -0.40 -2.76 7.05
CA MET A 125 0.49 -2.84 8.21
C MET A 125 -0.29 -2.77 9.52
N ALA A 126 -1.29 -1.87 9.62
CA ALA A 126 -2.11 -1.70 10.81
C ALA A 126 -2.97 -2.93 11.09
N PHE A 127 -3.63 -3.50 10.07
CA PHE A 127 -4.38 -4.73 10.20
C PHE A 127 -3.50 -5.92 10.58
N SER A 128 -2.34 -6.06 9.93
CA SER A 128 -1.41 -7.14 10.20
C SER A 128 -0.91 -7.09 11.64
N PHE A 129 -0.51 -5.91 12.11
CA PHE A 129 -0.03 -5.75 13.48
C PHE A 129 -1.14 -6.04 14.51
N TYR A 130 -2.35 -5.49 14.30
CA TYR A 130 -3.52 -5.78 15.13
C TYR A 130 -3.83 -7.29 15.17
N ALA A 131 -3.91 -7.95 14.02
CA ALA A 131 -4.21 -9.38 13.92
C ALA A 131 -3.15 -10.24 14.62
N SER A 132 -1.87 -9.91 14.43
CA SER A 132 -0.76 -10.57 15.12
C SER A 132 -0.89 -10.47 16.65
N LEU A 133 -1.22 -9.30 17.19
CA LEU A 133 -1.41 -9.15 18.63
C LEU A 133 -2.60 -9.97 19.16
N LYS A 134 -3.67 -10.09 18.39
CA LYS A 134 -4.84 -10.90 18.77
C LYS A 134 -4.56 -12.40 18.73
N SER A 135 -3.66 -12.85 17.86
CA SER A 135 -3.32 -14.27 17.68
C SER A 135 -2.23 -14.79 18.64
N ILE A 136 -1.68 -13.95 19.53
CA ILE A 136 -0.71 -14.39 20.52
C ILE A 136 -1.32 -15.47 21.41
N PRO A 137 -0.71 -16.68 21.54
CA PRO A 137 -1.17 -17.77 22.37
C PRO A 137 -1.36 -17.38 23.84
N ARG A 138 -2.35 -18.01 24.51
CA ARG A 138 -2.64 -17.73 25.92
C ARG A 138 -1.49 -18.05 26.83
N GLU A 139 -0.77 -19.14 26.54
CA GLU A 139 0.40 -19.60 27.30
C GLU A 139 1.49 -18.52 27.36
N MET A 140 1.73 -17.81 26.25
CA MET A 140 2.71 -16.72 26.22
C MET A 140 2.26 -15.51 27.05
N ARG A 141 0.95 -15.21 27.06
CA ARG A 141 0.39 -14.14 27.89
C ARG A 141 0.45 -14.49 29.38
N GLU A 142 0.17 -15.72 29.72
CA GLU A 142 0.27 -16.24 31.09
C GLU A 142 1.72 -16.23 31.57
N ALA A 143 2.67 -16.69 30.74
CA ALA A 143 4.11 -16.59 31.04
C ALA A 143 4.53 -15.14 31.33
N ALA A 144 4.08 -14.17 30.52
CA ALA A 144 4.37 -12.75 30.77
C ALA A 144 3.83 -12.26 32.13
N THR A 145 2.71 -12.79 32.57
CA THR A 145 2.10 -12.46 33.87
C THR A 145 2.89 -13.10 35.01
N ILE A 146 3.27 -14.39 34.88
CA ILE A 146 4.08 -15.12 35.85
C ILE A 146 5.43 -14.45 36.07
N TYR A 147 6.10 -14.03 34.96
CA TYR A 147 7.36 -13.31 35.02
C TYR A 147 7.20 -11.81 35.35
N ARG A 148 6.00 -11.36 35.67
CA ARG A 148 5.67 -9.96 36.03
C ARG A 148 6.22 -8.94 35.02
N PHE A 149 6.14 -9.26 33.73
CA PHE A 149 6.58 -8.32 32.70
C PHE A 149 5.74 -7.05 32.74
N ASN A 150 6.40 -5.90 32.78
CA ASN A 150 5.73 -4.62 32.57
C ASN A 150 5.26 -4.48 31.11
N TRP A 151 4.45 -3.45 30.81
CA TRP A 151 3.90 -3.26 29.46
C TRP A 151 4.99 -3.16 28.39
N PHE A 152 6.12 -2.50 28.68
CA PHE A 152 7.23 -2.33 27.74
C PHE A 152 8.02 -3.62 27.53
N GLN A 153 8.27 -4.37 28.59
CA GLN A 153 8.93 -5.68 28.51
C GLN A 153 8.05 -6.67 27.72
N ARG A 154 6.74 -6.68 27.96
CA ARG A 154 5.80 -7.50 27.22
C ARG A 154 5.80 -7.10 25.73
N PHE A 155 5.75 -5.79 25.44
CA PHE A 155 5.81 -5.29 24.07
C PHE A 155 7.08 -5.72 23.34
N ILE A 156 8.26 -5.49 23.94
CA ILE A 156 9.55 -5.75 23.28
C ILE A 156 9.91 -7.25 23.24
N LYS A 157 9.54 -8.04 24.27
CA LYS A 157 9.97 -9.44 24.38
C LYS A 157 8.98 -10.44 23.79
N ILE A 158 7.70 -10.09 23.69
CA ILE A 158 6.65 -11.01 23.22
C ILE A 158 5.89 -10.45 22.02
N GLU A 159 5.28 -9.27 22.18
CA GLU A 159 4.30 -8.75 21.21
C GLU A 159 4.96 -8.34 19.91
N LEU A 160 6.01 -7.54 19.97
CA LEU A 160 6.73 -7.08 18.78
C LEU A 160 7.44 -8.23 18.04
N PRO A 161 8.18 -9.16 18.73
CA PRO A 161 8.74 -10.34 18.08
C PRO A 161 7.69 -11.20 17.38
N PHE A 162 6.57 -11.47 18.04
CA PHE A 162 5.48 -12.26 17.47
C PHE A 162 4.86 -11.60 16.23
N ALA A 163 4.70 -10.27 16.26
CA ALA A 163 4.14 -9.51 15.14
C ALA A 163 5.16 -9.23 14.01
N THR A 164 6.47 -9.46 14.24
CA THR A 164 7.52 -9.02 13.30
C THR A 164 7.37 -9.63 11.92
N ILE A 165 7.08 -10.93 11.82
CA ILE A 165 6.97 -11.61 10.51
C ILE A 165 5.83 -11.00 9.70
N GLY A 166 4.62 -10.93 10.27
CA GLY A 166 3.47 -10.35 9.59
C GLY A 166 3.69 -8.89 9.22
N LEU A 167 4.30 -8.12 10.12
CA LEU A 167 4.59 -6.70 9.90
C LEU A 167 5.62 -6.50 8.78
N VAL A 168 6.69 -7.30 8.71
CA VAL A 168 7.72 -7.23 7.67
C VAL A 168 7.15 -7.58 6.30
N TRP A 169 6.38 -8.66 6.17
CA TRP A 169 5.74 -9.03 4.91
C TRP A 169 4.76 -7.96 4.42
N ASN A 170 3.91 -7.44 5.31
CA ASN A 170 2.96 -6.39 4.94
C ASN A 170 3.66 -5.05 4.67
N SER A 171 4.79 -4.75 5.33
CA SER A 171 5.63 -3.60 5.01
C SER A 171 6.20 -3.67 3.60
N MET A 172 6.75 -4.82 3.21
CA MET A 172 7.26 -5.03 1.85
C MET A 172 6.17 -4.83 0.80
N MET A 173 5.00 -5.43 1.01
CA MET A 173 3.86 -5.28 0.10
C MET A 173 3.35 -3.83 0.03
N SER A 174 3.30 -3.14 1.17
CA SER A 174 2.88 -1.74 1.25
C SER A 174 3.84 -0.80 0.54
N VAL A 175 5.15 -1.01 0.68
CA VAL A 175 6.16 -0.20 -0.04
C VAL A 175 6.14 -0.50 -1.55
N ALA A 176 5.91 -1.75 -1.96
CA ALA A 176 5.72 -2.06 -3.37
C ALA A 176 4.51 -1.32 -3.98
N GLY A 177 3.38 -1.27 -3.25
CA GLY A 177 2.21 -0.49 -3.66
C GLY A 177 2.42 1.03 -3.63
N ALA A 178 3.31 1.52 -2.76
CA ALA A 178 3.62 2.95 -2.61
C ALA A 178 4.18 3.60 -3.88
N TRP A 179 4.90 2.87 -4.69
CA TRP A 179 5.41 3.37 -5.98
C TRP A 179 4.30 3.87 -6.90
N PHE A 180 3.14 3.22 -6.88
CA PHE A 180 1.98 3.65 -7.65
C PHE A 180 1.48 5.03 -7.19
N PHE A 181 1.33 5.22 -5.87
CA PHE A 181 0.88 6.50 -5.30
C PHE A 181 1.94 7.60 -5.45
N LEU A 182 3.21 7.27 -5.25
CA LEU A 182 4.34 8.18 -5.48
C LEU A 182 4.34 8.73 -6.90
N MET A 183 4.24 7.84 -7.90
CA MET A 183 4.21 8.22 -9.31
C MET A 183 3.06 9.18 -9.60
N ALA A 184 1.86 8.88 -9.07
CA ALA A 184 0.71 9.75 -9.23
C ALA A 184 0.91 11.14 -8.57
N CYS A 185 1.51 11.19 -7.37
CA CYS A 185 1.80 12.46 -6.69
C CYS A 185 2.86 13.29 -7.42
N GLU A 186 3.90 12.65 -7.96
CA GLU A 186 4.97 13.33 -8.68
C GLU A 186 4.54 13.83 -10.07
N GLN A 187 3.53 13.18 -10.67
CA GLN A 187 2.99 13.55 -11.98
C GLN A 187 1.84 14.56 -11.89
N PHE A 188 1.34 14.85 -10.67
CA PHE A 188 0.09 15.57 -10.50
C PHE A 188 0.21 17.06 -10.89
N GLY A 189 -0.56 17.45 -11.91
CA GLY A 189 -0.90 18.82 -12.31
C GLY A 189 0.25 19.83 -12.30
N ASP A 190 -0.05 21.05 -11.85
CA ASP A 190 0.91 22.16 -11.75
C ASP A 190 1.91 21.99 -10.59
N PHE A 191 1.67 21.05 -9.66
CA PHE A 191 2.54 20.77 -8.50
C PHE A 191 3.59 19.70 -8.80
N ARG A 192 4.24 19.77 -9.96
CA ARG A 192 5.27 18.78 -10.31
C ARG A 192 6.39 18.74 -9.28
N LEU A 193 6.48 17.63 -8.57
CA LEU A 193 7.54 17.38 -7.62
C LEU A 193 8.72 16.74 -8.33
N PRO A 194 9.97 17.23 -8.14
CA PRO A 194 11.15 16.57 -8.72
C PRO A 194 11.23 15.12 -8.27
N GLY A 195 11.24 14.18 -9.21
CA GLY A 195 11.27 12.75 -8.94
C GLY A 195 11.22 11.91 -10.20
N LEU A 196 11.23 10.58 -10.05
CA LEU A 196 11.16 9.66 -11.19
C LEU A 196 9.82 9.75 -11.92
N GLY A 197 8.72 10.03 -11.20
CA GLY A 197 7.40 10.19 -11.80
C GLY A 197 7.31 11.42 -12.69
N SER A 198 7.77 12.57 -12.22
CA SER A 198 7.79 13.80 -13.01
C SER A 198 8.78 13.74 -14.17
N TYR A 199 9.90 13.03 -14.01
CA TYR A 199 10.83 12.76 -15.11
C TYR A 199 10.14 11.96 -16.23
N LEU A 200 9.42 10.89 -15.89
CA LEU A 200 8.69 10.09 -16.86
C LEU A 200 7.56 10.87 -17.54
N GLN A 201 6.84 11.71 -16.78
CA GLN A 201 5.80 12.56 -17.34
C GLN A 201 6.39 13.61 -18.30
N ALA A 202 7.49 14.29 -17.92
CA ALA A 202 8.16 15.26 -18.77
C ALA A 202 8.70 14.61 -20.06
N ALA A 203 9.21 13.40 -19.98
CA ALA A 203 9.64 12.63 -21.16
C ALA A 203 8.43 12.25 -22.05
N ALA A 204 7.30 11.88 -21.45
CA ALA A 204 6.07 11.55 -22.17
C ALA A 204 5.49 12.77 -22.88
N ASP A 205 5.41 13.92 -22.21
CA ASP A 205 4.90 15.18 -22.77
C ASP A 205 5.69 15.62 -24.01
N ASN A 206 7.01 15.35 -24.01
CA ASN A 206 7.88 15.65 -25.15
C ASN A 206 7.97 14.50 -26.17
N GLY A 207 7.35 13.36 -25.94
CA GLY A 207 7.42 12.17 -26.80
C GLY A 207 8.82 11.56 -26.88
N ASP A 208 9.67 11.81 -25.88
CA ASP A 208 11.05 11.31 -25.83
C ASP A 208 11.10 9.87 -25.31
N THR A 209 10.95 8.92 -26.25
CA THR A 209 10.93 7.47 -25.95
C THR A 209 12.21 7.01 -25.25
N ARG A 210 13.37 7.62 -25.57
CA ARG A 210 14.65 7.27 -24.94
C ARG A 210 14.63 7.59 -23.44
N SER A 211 14.23 8.80 -23.10
CA SER A 211 14.12 9.22 -21.69
C SER A 211 13.04 8.42 -20.95
N ILE A 212 11.92 8.07 -21.57
CA ILE A 212 10.91 7.17 -20.97
C ILE A 212 11.54 5.82 -20.60
N LEU A 213 12.25 5.18 -21.54
CA LEU A 213 12.89 3.89 -21.28
C LEU A 213 13.95 3.98 -20.18
N LEU A 214 14.77 5.03 -20.19
CA LEU A 214 15.78 5.25 -19.15
C LEU A 214 15.17 5.49 -17.77
N GLY A 215 14.08 6.25 -17.69
CA GLY A 215 13.34 6.46 -16.44
C GLY A 215 12.75 5.16 -15.89
N ILE A 216 12.13 4.34 -16.75
CA ILE A 216 11.60 3.02 -16.37
C ILE A 216 12.73 2.09 -15.91
N LEU A 217 13.85 2.02 -16.65
CA LEU A 217 15.00 1.19 -16.27
C LEU A 217 15.59 1.64 -14.93
N THR A 218 15.73 2.94 -14.71
CA THR A 218 16.21 3.48 -13.43
C THR A 218 15.28 3.11 -12.29
N MET A 219 13.97 3.24 -12.49
CA MET A 219 12.98 2.87 -11.49
C MET A 219 13.04 1.38 -11.16
N VAL A 220 13.08 0.50 -12.18
CA VAL A 220 13.24 -0.94 -11.99
C VAL A 220 14.53 -1.26 -11.24
N ALA A 221 15.64 -0.63 -11.61
CA ALA A 221 16.91 -0.80 -10.92
C ALA A 221 16.81 -0.41 -9.44
N VAL A 222 16.20 0.72 -9.13
CA VAL A 222 15.99 1.20 -7.75
C VAL A 222 15.12 0.22 -6.96
N ILE A 223 14.02 -0.27 -7.53
CA ILE A 223 13.12 -1.23 -6.88
C ILE A 223 13.87 -2.54 -6.60
N VAL A 224 14.63 -3.06 -7.56
CA VAL A 224 15.44 -4.27 -7.39
C VAL A 224 16.52 -4.06 -6.32
N LEU A 225 17.17 -2.89 -6.28
CA LEU A 225 18.15 -2.57 -5.24
C LEU A 225 17.51 -2.55 -3.85
N ILE A 226 16.34 -1.95 -3.69
CA ILE A 226 15.61 -1.97 -2.41
C ILE A 226 15.24 -3.41 -2.02
N ASP A 227 14.75 -4.22 -2.97
CA ASP A 227 14.45 -5.62 -2.70
C ASP A 227 15.68 -6.37 -2.18
N GLN A 228 16.81 -6.25 -2.89
CA GLN A 228 18.03 -6.98 -2.56
C GLN A 228 18.72 -6.50 -1.27
N PHE A 229 18.80 -5.17 -1.07
CA PHE A 229 19.58 -4.59 0.02
C PHE A 229 18.76 -4.27 1.27
N VAL A 230 17.43 -4.17 1.16
CA VAL A 230 16.55 -3.86 2.29
C VAL A 230 15.64 -5.04 2.59
N TRP A 231 14.77 -5.46 1.65
CA TRP A 231 13.72 -6.42 1.96
C TRP A 231 14.25 -7.84 2.18
N ARG A 232 15.09 -8.36 1.33
CA ARG A 232 15.63 -9.72 1.52
C ARG A 232 16.39 -9.89 2.83
N PRO A 233 17.31 -8.99 3.24
CA PRO A 233 17.94 -9.04 4.55
C PRO A 233 16.96 -8.96 5.71
N VAL A 234 15.95 -8.08 5.62
CA VAL A 234 14.95 -7.89 6.68
C VAL A 234 14.05 -9.12 6.82
N ILE A 235 13.62 -9.72 5.70
CA ILE A 235 12.82 -10.95 5.70
C ILE A 235 13.62 -12.10 6.30
N ALA A 236 14.86 -12.32 5.83
CA ALA A 236 15.73 -13.36 6.37
C ALA A 236 16.04 -13.15 7.87
N TRP A 237 16.14 -11.89 8.32
CA TRP A 237 16.28 -11.57 9.73
C TRP A 237 14.99 -11.84 10.53
N ALA A 238 13.82 -11.60 9.94
CA ALA A 238 12.51 -11.79 10.57
C ALA A 238 12.20 -13.28 10.81
N GLU A 239 12.71 -14.19 9.99
CA GLU A 239 12.54 -15.65 10.13
C GLU A 239 12.94 -16.18 11.51
N LYS A 240 13.91 -15.54 12.19
CA LYS A 240 14.30 -15.94 13.56
C LYS A 240 13.17 -15.82 14.59
N PHE A 241 12.08 -15.10 14.27
CA PHE A 241 10.91 -14.95 15.13
C PHE A 241 9.78 -15.92 14.77
N LYS A 242 10.00 -16.81 13.80
CA LYS A 242 9.06 -17.85 13.42
C LYS A 242 8.96 -18.88 14.54
N MET A 243 7.74 -19.11 15.02
CA MET A 243 7.45 -20.04 16.11
C MET A 243 6.94 -21.37 15.56
N GLU A 244 7.52 -21.88 14.50
CA GLU A 244 7.20 -23.23 14.00
C GLU A 244 8.13 -24.27 14.61
N GLN A 245 7.56 -25.41 15.00
CA GLN A 245 8.33 -26.55 15.56
C GLN A 245 9.09 -27.36 14.49
N VAL A 246 8.81 -27.10 13.21
CA VAL A 246 9.45 -27.78 12.09
C VAL A 246 10.24 -26.77 11.27
N GLU A 247 11.55 -27.01 11.12
CA GLU A 247 12.38 -26.22 10.20
C GLU A 247 11.85 -26.38 8.77
N SER A 248 11.39 -25.29 8.17
CA SER A 248 11.05 -25.29 6.75
C SER A 248 12.34 -25.41 5.93
N ALA A 249 12.38 -26.39 5.03
CA ALA A 249 13.54 -26.69 4.20
C ALA A 249 13.98 -25.54 3.26
N ASP A 250 13.15 -24.50 3.10
CA ASP A 250 13.37 -23.35 2.21
C ASP A 250 13.31 -22.00 2.98
N ALA A 251 14.09 -21.85 4.05
CA ALA A 251 14.23 -20.55 4.73
C ALA A 251 14.85 -19.50 3.77
N PRO A 252 14.28 -18.28 3.68
CA PRO A 252 14.83 -17.23 2.83
C PRO A 252 16.23 -16.83 3.27
N THR A 253 17.20 -16.93 2.36
CA THR A 253 18.60 -16.59 2.59
C THR A 253 18.94 -15.22 1.99
N SER A 254 19.86 -14.49 2.63
CA SER A 254 20.33 -13.20 2.13
C SER A 254 21.83 -13.03 2.33
N TRP A 255 22.55 -12.95 1.21
CA TRP A 255 24.00 -12.71 1.21
C TRP A 255 24.36 -11.34 1.86
N VAL A 256 23.48 -10.34 1.75
CA VAL A 256 23.65 -9.04 2.41
C VAL A 256 23.57 -9.18 3.92
N LEU A 257 22.62 -9.97 4.43
CA LEU A 257 22.49 -10.23 5.87
C LEU A 257 23.73 -10.96 6.40
N ASP A 258 24.26 -11.92 5.65
CA ASP A 258 25.48 -12.66 6.02
C ASP A 258 26.68 -11.71 6.11
N ILE A 259 26.85 -10.80 5.16
CA ILE A 259 27.91 -9.78 5.21
C ILE A 259 27.71 -8.84 6.41
N LEU A 260 26.48 -8.39 6.66
CA LEU A 260 26.18 -7.50 7.80
C LEU A 260 26.47 -8.20 9.15
N GLN A 261 26.11 -9.47 9.29
CA GLN A 261 26.34 -10.24 10.51
C GLN A 261 27.84 -10.50 10.75
N ARG A 262 28.62 -10.72 9.71
CA ARG A 262 30.08 -10.91 9.78
C ARG A 262 30.85 -9.59 9.93
N SER A 263 30.21 -8.44 9.70
CA SER A 263 30.85 -7.12 9.74
C SER A 263 31.22 -6.71 11.17
N ARG A 264 32.51 -6.50 11.41
CA ARG A 264 33.04 -5.97 12.68
C ARG A 264 32.46 -4.60 13.04
N GLY A 265 32.19 -3.74 12.03
CA GLY A 265 31.58 -2.43 12.23
C GLY A 265 30.15 -2.51 12.79
N VAL A 266 29.32 -3.41 12.25
CA VAL A 266 27.95 -3.64 12.74
C VAL A 266 27.97 -4.23 14.16
N ALA A 267 28.88 -5.17 14.43
CA ALA A 267 29.05 -5.73 15.77
C ALA A 267 29.45 -4.65 16.80
N LEU A 268 30.36 -3.76 16.44
CA LEU A 268 30.82 -2.66 17.28
C LEU A 268 29.68 -1.63 17.53
N PHE A 269 28.94 -1.26 16.49
CA PHE A 269 27.79 -0.36 16.60
C PHE A 269 26.70 -0.95 17.51
N ARG A 270 26.37 -2.23 17.33
CA ARG A 270 25.41 -2.93 18.19
C ARG A 270 25.85 -2.93 19.65
N LYS A 271 27.16 -3.18 19.92
CA LYS A 271 27.71 -3.23 21.27
C LYS A 271 27.81 -1.85 21.92
N ARG A 272 28.22 -0.81 21.16
CA ARG A 272 28.48 0.54 21.72
C ARG A 272 27.26 1.47 21.74
N ALA A 273 26.35 1.33 20.79
CA ALA A 273 25.20 2.25 20.66
C ALA A 273 23.88 1.56 21.00
N PHE A 274 23.57 0.44 20.35
CA PHE A 274 22.24 -0.15 20.44
C PHE A 274 21.98 -0.82 21.79
N ARG A 275 22.95 -1.61 22.28
CA ARG A 275 22.81 -2.35 23.54
C ARG A 275 22.64 -1.43 24.76
N PRO A 276 23.50 -0.41 24.99
CA PRO A 276 23.33 0.49 26.14
C PRO A 276 22.06 1.35 26.05
N LEU A 277 21.64 1.74 24.83
CA LEU A 277 20.37 2.46 24.64
C LEU A 277 19.18 1.56 25.00
N HIS A 278 19.18 0.32 24.55
CA HIS A 278 18.15 -0.66 24.87
C HIS A 278 18.08 -0.94 26.39
N GLU A 279 19.21 -1.14 27.03
CA GLU A 279 19.30 -1.37 28.48
C GLU A 279 18.77 -0.13 29.26
N ARG A 280 19.16 1.10 28.86
CA ARG A 280 18.64 2.33 29.47
C ARG A 280 17.14 2.48 29.31
N MET A 281 16.59 2.17 28.13
CA MET A 281 15.14 2.22 27.89
C MET A 281 14.42 1.18 28.76
N VAL A 282 14.92 -0.06 28.83
CA VAL A 282 14.32 -1.10 29.68
C VAL A 282 14.32 -0.68 31.16
N HIS A 283 15.43 -0.13 31.67
CA HIS A 283 15.51 0.37 33.04
C HIS A 283 14.59 1.57 33.30
N TYR A 284 14.53 2.54 32.38
CA TYR A 284 13.66 3.70 32.50
C TYR A 284 12.18 3.33 32.59
N PHE A 285 11.72 2.43 31.71
CA PHE A 285 10.33 1.97 31.75
C PHE A 285 10.04 0.96 32.87
N ALA A 286 11.05 0.27 33.41
CA ALA A 286 10.88 -0.58 34.58
C ALA A 286 10.63 0.27 35.83
N SER A 287 11.41 1.33 36.02
CA SER A 287 11.25 2.22 37.20
C SER A 287 9.93 2.99 37.22
N GLN A 288 9.39 3.34 36.05
CA GLN A 288 8.09 4.04 35.99
C GLN A 288 6.90 3.16 36.39
N ASN A 289 6.98 1.85 36.24
CA ASN A 289 5.88 0.95 36.61
C ASN A 289 5.76 0.73 38.12
N GLU A 290 6.84 0.81 38.88
CA GLU A 290 6.77 0.77 40.35
C GLU A 290 6.00 1.97 40.91
N ILE A 291 6.19 3.14 40.30
CA ILE A 291 5.49 4.38 40.70
C ILE A 291 3.99 4.35 40.32
N ARG A 292 3.62 3.65 39.23
CA ARG A 292 2.23 3.63 38.72
C ARG A 292 1.35 2.54 39.34
N ALA A 293 1.94 1.51 39.95
CA ALA A 293 1.22 0.45 40.66
C ALA A 293 0.55 0.93 41.95
N GLU A 294 1.00 2.06 42.50
CA GLU A 294 0.47 2.64 43.75
C GLU A 294 -0.70 3.61 43.60
N SER A 295 -1.12 3.94 42.36
CA SER A 295 -2.22 4.92 42.17
C SER A 295 -3.17 4.48 41.04
N PRO A 296 -4.27 3.77 41.34
CA PRO A 296 -5.41 3.69 40.43
C PRO A 296 -6.18 5.03 40.48
N SER A 297 -5.60 6.08 39.94
CA SER A 297 -6.33 7.33 39.72
C SER A 297 -7.22 7.14 38.50
N GLU A 298 -8.52 6.99 38.70
CA GLU A 298 -9.53 7.26 37.68
C GLU A 298 -9.37 8.73 37.26
N ASN A 299 -8.64 8.95 36.19
CA ASN A 299 -8.35 10.28 35.68
C ASN A 299 -9.63 10.82 35.00
N THR A 300 -10.57 11.34 35.81
CA THR A 300 -11.83 11.96 35.39
C THR A 300 -11.59 13.08 34.36
N GLY A 301 -10.45 13.78 34.43
CA GLY A 301 -10.05 14.77 33.42
C GLY A 301 -9.77 14.19 32.04
N ALA A 302 -9.17 13.01 31.98
CA ALA A 302 -8.96 12.34 30.70
C ALA A 302 -10.27 11.87 30.05
N LEU A 303 -11.24 11.44 30.86
CA LEU A 303 -12.57 11.07 30.36
C LEU A 303 -13.33 12.27 29.79
N TRP A 304 -13.23 13.42 30.42
CA TRP A 304 -13.84 14.66 29.94
C TRP A 304 -13.20 15.13 28.63
N LEU A 305 -11.87 15.10 28.54
CA LEU A 305 -11.14 15.44 27.32
C LEU A 305 -11.58 14.55 26.14
N TRP A 306 -11.71 13.23 26.35
CA TRP A 306 -12.18 12.31 25.31
C TRP A 306 -13.64 12.56 24.91
N ARG A 307 -14.51 12.99 25.83
CA ARG A 307 -15.89 13.40 25.52
C ARG A 307 -15.91 14.67 24.67
N VAL A 308 -15.08 15.66 25.00
CA VAL A 308 -14.96 16.91 24.23
C VAL A 308 -14.40 16.64 22.84
N VAL A 309 -13.33 15.87 22.73
CA VAL A 309 -12.76 15.46 21.43
C VAL A 309 -13.78 14.67 20.61
N GLY A 310 -14.51 13.76 21.24
CA GLY A 310 -15.58 13.01 20.59
C GLY A 310 -16.73 13.91 20.11
N ALA A 311 -17.17 14.86 20.91
CA ALA A 311 -18.20 15.83 20.55
C ALA A 311 -17.75 16.76 19.43
N ALA A 312 -16.50 17.23 19.48
CA ALA A 312 -15.91 18.06 18.41
C ALA A 312 -15.80 17.27 17.10
N ALA A 313 -15.39 16.00 17.15
CA ALA A 313 -15.34 15.12 15.99
C ALA A 313 -16.74 14.88 15.39
N LEU A 314 -17.75 14.63 16.22
CA LEU A 314 -19.15 14.49 15.77
C LEU A 314 -19.68 15.80 15.16
N GLY A 315 -19.35 16.95 15.75
CA GLY A 315 -19.70 18.27 15.21
C GLY A 315 -19.05 18.51 13.84
N ALA A 316 -17.76 18.17 13.69
CA ALA A 316 -17.04 18.28 12.43
C ALA A 316 -17.63 17.36 11.36
N ILE A 317 -17.99 16.12 11.72
CA ILE A 317 -18.67 15.18 10.82
C ILE A 317 -20.04 15.72 10.41
N GLY A 318 -20.83 16.23 11.37
CA GLY A 318 -22.14 16.84 11.09
C GLY A 318 -22.02 18.03 10.14
N TYR A 319 -21.06 18.92 10.38
CA TYR A 319 -20.76 20.04 9.49
C TYR A 319 -20.36 19.57 8.08
N ALA A 320 -19.47 18.57 7.98
CA ALA A 320 -19.06 18.01 6.72
C ALA A 320 -20.24 17.40 5.95
N VAL A 321 -21.15 16.67 6.62
CA VAL A 321 -22.36 16.11 5.99
C VAL A 321 -23.27 17.22 5.45
N VAL A 322 -23.51 18.28 6.24
CA VAL A 322 -24.31 19.44 5.80
C VAL A 322 -23.68 20.10 4.56
N ARG A 323 -22.37 20.33 4.57
CA ARG A 323 -21.66 20.90 3.42
C ARG A 323 -21.76 20.01 2.17
N VAL A 324 -21.63 18.70 2.34
CA VAL A 324 -21.82 17.73 1.23
C VAL A 324 -23.24 17.82 0.65
N VAL A 325 -24.27 17.88 1.50
CA VAL A 325 -25.65 18.00 1.05
C VAL A 325 -25.84 19.31 0.27
N ILE A 326 -25.33 20.43 0.77
CA ILE A 326 -25.40 21.73 0.08
C ILE A 326 -24.73 21.65 -1.30
N ILE A 327 -23.54 21.07 -1.39
CA ILE A 327 -22.80 20.92 -2.65
C ILE A 327 -23.58 20.03 -3.63
N LEU A 328 -24.09 18.89 -3.16
CA LEU A 328 -24.87 17.99 -4.00
C LEU A 328 -26.17 18.62 -4.52
N THR A 329 -26.85 19.45 -3.70
CA THR A 329 -28.05 20.17 -4.14
C THR A 329 -27.77 21.33 -5.09
N GLY A 330 -26.52 21.83 -5.12
CA GLY A 330 -26.05 22.88 -6.03
C GLY A 330 -25.70 22.38 -7.44
N LEU A 331 -25.53 21.07 -7.64
CA LEU A 331 -25.17 20.50 -8.93
C LEU A 331 -26.32 20.60 -9.94
N HIS A 332 -26.00 20.92 -11.20
CA HIS A 332 -26.95 20.93 -12.28
C HIS A 332 -27.39 19.52 -12.70
N GLY A 333 -28.60 19.35 -13.21
CA GLY A 333 -29.12 18.04 -13.63
C GLY A 333 -28.25 17.33 -14.70
N SER A 334 -27.56 18.11 -15.54
CA SER A 334 -26.59 17.59 -16.52
C SER A 334 -25.36 17.00 -15.86
N GLU A 335 -24.85 17.59 -14.77
CA GLU A 335 -23.71 17.11 -14.02
C GLU A 335 -24.05 15.81 -13.27
N PHE A 336 -25.25 15.72 -12.68
CA PHE A 336 -25.74 14.46 -12.09
C PHE A 336 -25.82 13.32 -13.10
N ARG A 337 -26.30 13.60 -14.30
CA ARG A 337 -26.36 12.60 -15.39
C ARG A 337 -24.96 12.17 -15.80
N GLN A 338 -24.03 13.10 -15.98
CA GLN A 338 -22.64 12.80 -16.32
C GLN A 338 -21.96 11.99 -15.20
N LEU A 339 -22.17 12.34 -13.93
CA LEU A 339 -21.67 11.62 -12.77
C LEU A 339 -22.20 10.18 -12.75
N GLY A 340 -23.50 9.98 -12.95
CA GLY A 340 -24.09 8.64 -13.00
C GLY A 340 -23.52 7.78 -14.14
N LEU A 341 -23.42 8.33 -15.35
CA LEU A 341 -22.80 7.64 -16.49
C LEU A 341 -21.31 7.34 -16.25
N GLY A 342 -20.58 8.30 -15.68
CA GLY A 342 -19.18 8.14 -15.31
C GLY A 342 -18.97 6.99 -14.29
N LEU A 343 -19.80 6.93 -13.25
CA LEU A 343 -19.75 5.87 -12.25
C LEU A 343 -20.01 4.49 -12.85
N ILE A 344 -21.03 4.37 -13.71
CA ILE A 344 -21.36 3.11 -14.40
C ILE A 344 -20.20 2.69 -15.30
N ALA A 345 -19.65 3.62 -16.09
CA ALA A 345 -18.54 3.33 -16.99
C ALA A 345 -17.29 2.87 -16.25
N THR A 346 -16.89 3.56 -15.18
CA THR A 346 -15.77 3.15 -14.34
C THR A 346 -16.02 1.81 -13.65
N PHE A 347 -17.24 1.59 -13.11
CA PHE A 347 -17.62 0.32 -12.51
C PHE A 347 -17.47 -0.86 -13.48
N LEU A 348 -17.97 -0.70 -14.70
CA LEU A 348 -17.85 -1.73 -15.73
C LEU A 348 -16.39 -2.00 -16.13
N ARG A 349 -15.56 -0.95 -16.27
CA ARG A 349 -14.13 -1.10 -16.58
C ARG A 349 -13.37 -1.82 -15.47
N VAL A 350 -13.59 -1.42 -14.23
CA VAL A 350 -12.97 -2.07 -13.06
C VAL A 350 -13.31 -3.55 -13.04
N ASN A 351 -14.59 -3.90 -13.15
CA ASN A 351 -15.01 -5.30 -13.14
C ASN A 351 -14.51 -6.08 -14.36
N LEU A 352 -14.50 -5.47 -15.55
CA LEU A 352 -13.95 -6.09 -16.74
C LEU A 352 -12.45 -6.37 -16.60
N ALA A 353 -11.67 -5.42 -16.07
CA ALA A 353 -10.24 -5.62 -15.80
C ALA A 353 -10.01 -6.76 -14.79
N LEU A 354 -10.82 -6.84 -13.74
CA LEU A 354 -10.75 -7.92 -12.75
C LEU A 354 -11.07 -9.29 -13.37
N VAL A 355 -12.12 -9.37 -14.18
CA VAL A 355 -12.48 -10.61 -14.88
C VAL A 355 -11.38 -11.05 -15.85
N LEU A 356 -10.88 -10.12 -16.68
CA LEU A 356 -9.78 -10.41 -17.61
C LEU A 356 -8.51 -10.83 -16.85
N GLY A 357 -8.20 -10.15 -15.73
CA GLY A 357 -7.11 -10.52 -14.84
C GLY A 357 -7.28 -11.94 -14.29
N ALA A 358 -8.46 -12.27 -13.76
CA ALA A 358 -8.75 -13.59 -13.20
C ALA A 358 -8.68 -14.70 -14.25
N LEU A 359 -9.17 -14.46 -15.46
CA LEU A 359 -9.20 -15.46 -16.55
C LEU A 359 -7.82 -16.04 -16.88
N TRP A 360 -6.77 -15.24 -16.88
CA TRP A 360 -5.44 -15.74 -17.17
C TRP A 360 -4.63 -16.06 -15.90
N THR A 361 -4.80 -15.28 -14.81
CA THR A 361 -4.00 -15.47 -13.59
C THR A 361 -4.40 -16.72 -12.82
N ILE A 362 -5.67 -17.13 -12.84
CA ILE A 362 -6.12 -18.35 -12.18
C ILE A 362 -5.43 -19.58 -12.78
N PRO A 363 -5.53 -19.88 -14.10
CA PRO A 363 -4.88 -21.08 -14.65
C PRO A 363 -3.35 -21.02 -14.53
N VAL A 364 -2.73 -19.86 -14.77
CA VAL A 364 -1.27 -19.69 -14.68
C VAL A 364 -0.81 -19.81 -13.21
N GLY A 365 -1.49 -19.19 -12.26
CA GLY A 365 -1.15 -19.27 -10.85
C GLY A 365 -1.26 -20.69 -10.29
N VAL A 366 -2.30 -21.44 -10.69
CA VAL A 366 -2.44 -22.85 -10.33
C VAL A 366 -1.31 -23.71 -10.95
N ALA A 367 -0.98 -23.48 -12.23
CA ALA A 367 0.12 -24.19 -12.88
C ALA A 367 1.47 -23.94 -12.19
N ILE A 368 1.73 -22.70 -11.78
CA ILE A 368 2.93 -22.32 -11.01
C ILE A 368 2.91 -22.98 -9.63
N GLY A 369 1.79 -22.90 -8.89
CA GLY A 369 1.69 -23.40 -7.51
C GLY A 369 1.76 -24.93 -7.40
N PHE A 370 1.32 -25.66 -8.44
CA PHE A 370 1.42 -27.12 -8.48
C PHE A 370 2.76 -27.65 -8.99
N ASN A 371 3.61 -26.83 -9.58
CA ASN A 371 4.89 -27.25 -10.13
C ASN A 371 6.06 -26.50 -9.47
N PRO A 372 6.78 -27.13 -8.52
CA PRO A 372 7.89 -26.48 -7.80
C PRO A 372 9.02 -26.00 -8.73
N ARG A 373 9.25 -26.69 -9.87
CA ARG A 373 10.27 -26.26 -10.84
C ARG A 373 9.86 -24.99 -11.56
N LEU A 374 8.59 -24.88 -11.94
CA LEU A 374 8.04 -23.70 -12.57
C LEU A 374 7.98 -22.53 -11.58
N ALA A 375 7.59 -22.78 -10.34
CA ALA A 375 7.52 -21.78 -9.26
C ALA A 375 8.87 -21.12 -9.02
N ARG A 376 9.95 -21.87 -9.00
CA ARG A 376 11.32 -21.36 -8.77
C ARG A 376 11.75 -20.31 -9.78
N ILE A 377 11.24 -20.38 -11.02
CA ILE A 377 11.58 -19.43 -12.10
C ILE A 377 10.49 -18.38 -12.24
N ALA A 378 9.23 -18.79 -12.28
CA ALA A 378 8.12 -17.90 -12.60
C ALA A 378 7.79 -16.90 -11.47
N GLN A 379 7.92 -17.30 -10.19
CA GLN A 379 7.64 -16.39 -9.08
C GLN A 379 8.60 -15.18 -9.03
N PRO A 380 9.94 -15.32 -9.10
CA PRO A 380 10.84 -14.19 -9.16
C PRO A 380 10.61 -13.28 -10.37
N LEU A 381 10.34 -13.87 -11.55
CA LEU A 381 10.03 -13.08 -12.75
C LEU A 381 8.73 -12.30 -12.61
N ALA A 382 7.68 -12.93 -12.08
CA ALA A 382 6.41 -12.26 -11.79
C ALA A 382 6.60 -11.15 -10.74
N GLN A 383 7.44 -11.36 -9.73
CA GLN A 383 7.73 -10.36 -8.70
C GLN A 383 8.44 -9.13 -9.28
N ILE A 384 9.43 -9.34 -10.15
CA ILE A 384 10.11 -8.23 -10.85
C ILE A 384 9.11 -7.48 -11.74
N ALA A 385 8.30 -8.19 -12.52
CA ALA A 385 7.29 -7.57 -13.38
C ALA A 385 6.22 -6.80 -12.59
N ALA A 386 5.78 -7.35 -11.47
CA ALA A 386 4.80 -6.72 -10.57
C ALA A 386 5.37 -5.50 -9.83
N SER A 387 6.68 -5.41 -9.67
CA SER A 387 7.31 -4.28 -8.99
C SER A 387 7.30 -2.99 -9.82
N VAL A 388 7.09 -3.10 -11.13
CA VAL A 388 6.98 -1.95 -12.02
C VAL A 388 5.56 -1.35 -11.89
N PRO A 389 5.42 -0.10 -11.40
CA PRO A 389 4.09 0.51 -11.31
C PRO A 389 3.45 0.65 -12.68
N ALA A 390 2.18 0.28 -12.80
CA ALA A 390 1.42 0.40 -14.04
C ALA A 390 1.42 1.83 -14.58
N THR A 391 1.40 2.84 -13.70
CA THR A 391 1.48 4.26 -14.05
C THR A 391 2.75 4.65 -14.79
N ALA A 392 3.86 4.01 -14.49
CA ALA A 392 5.13 4.23 -15.20
C ALA A 392 5.13 3.64 -16.62
N LEU A 393 4.38 2.55 -16.83
CA LEU A 393 4.22 1.92 -18.14
C LEU A 393 3.17 2.61 -19.02
N PHE A 394 2.33 3.46 -18.43
CA PHE A 394 1.20 4.05 -19.13
C PHE A 394 1.55 4.84 -20.40
N PRO A 395 2.59 5.70 -20.41
CA PRO A 395 2.98 6.41 -21.64
C PRO A 395 3.32 5.44 -22.79
N VAL A 396 3.97 4.31 -22.48
CA VAL A 396 4.34 3.29 -23.48
C VAL A 396 3.10 2.55 -23.98
N VAL A 397 2.22 2.15 -23.06
CA VAL A 397 0.95 1.48 -23.39
C VAL A 397 0.08 2.38 -24.27
N LEU A 398 -0.03 3.66 -23.92
CA LEU A 398 -0.79 4.62 -24.70
C LEU A 398 -0.23 4.83 -26.11
N LEU A 399 1.11 4.92 -26.25
CA LEU A 399 1.77 5.01 -27.55
C LEU A 399 1.44 3.79 -28.46
N ILE A 400 1.48 2.59 -27.89
CA ILE A 400 1.16 1.36 -28.61
C ILE A 400 -0.31 1.38 -29.06
N LEU A 401 -1.21 1.73 -28.14
CA LEU A 401 -2.66 1.75 -28.42
C LEU A 401 -3.06 2.78 -29.47
N ILE A 402 -2.47 3.99 -29.40
CA ILE A 402 -2.68 5.02 -30.44
C ILE A 402 -2.24 4.51 -31.81
N ARG A 403 -1.09 3.83 -31.90
CA ARG A 403 -0.61 3.24 -33.16
C ARG A 403 -1.52 2.13 -33.70
N LEU A 404 -2.19 1.41 -32.83
CA LEU A 404 -3.15 0.34 -33.18
C LEU A 404 -4.57 0.88 -33.45
N GLY A 405 -4.77 2.22 -33.43
CA GLY A 405 -6.09 2.83 -33.60
C GLY A 405 -7.01 2.71 -32.40
N GLY A 406 -6.47 2.29 -31.23
CA GLY A 406 -7.21 2.21 -29.98
C GLY A 406 -7.28 3.56 -29.26
N GLY A 407 -8.43 3.83 -28.62
CA GLY A 407 -8.63 5.01 -27.76
C GLY A 407 -8.29 4.75 -26.30
N LEU A 408 -8.35 5.81 -25.47
CA LEU A 408 -8.12 5.72 -24.03
C LEU A 408 -9.13 4.78 -23.32
N GLY A 409 -10.30 4.53 -23.91
CA GLY A 409 -11.27 3.59 -23.36
C GLY A 409 -10.72 2.17 -23.21
N LEU A 410 -10.02 1.65 -24.23
CA LEU A 410 -9.30 0.36 -24.15
C LEU A 410 -8.01 0.51 -23.33
N GLY A 411 -7.30 1.63 -23.47
CA GLY A 411 -6.10 1.94 -22.72
C GLY A 411 -6.30 1.90 -21.21
N SER A 412 -7.41 2.44 -20.73
CA SER A 412 -7.75 2.42 -19.32
C SER A 412 -7.95 0.99 -18.79
N ILE A 413 -8.61 0.10 -19.55
CA ILE A 413 -8.79 -1.30 -19.16
C ILE A 413 -7.43 -2.02 -19.06
N VAL A 414 -6.56 -1.82 -20.04
CA VAL A 414 -5.21 -2.42 -20.04
C VAL A 414 -4.40 -1.91 -18.85
N LEU A 415 -4.49 -0.62 -18.52
CA LEU A 415 -3.78 -0.05 -17.37
C LEU A 415 -4.29 -0.61 -16.05
N LEU A 416 -5.61 -0.71 -15.89
CA LEU A 416 -6.24 -1.33 -14.73
C LEU A 416 -5.77 -2.80 -14.59
N LEU A 417 -5.75 -3.53 -15.69
CA LEU A 417 -5.28 -4.91 -15.73
C LEU A 417 -3.82 -5.02 -15.28
N LEU A 418 -2.92 -4.22 -15.86
CA LEU A 418 -1.49 -4.21 -15.50
C LEU A 418 -1.25 -3.88 -14.03
N GLY A 419 -2.06 -3.00 -13.44
CA GLY A 419 -1.94 -2.62 -12.04
C GLY A 419 -2.51 -3.64 -11.06
N THR A 420 -3.40 -4.54 -11.48
CA THR A 420 -4.19 -5.35 -10.55
C THR A 420 -3.99 -6.85 -10.67
N GLN A 421 -3.60 -7.36 -11.84
CA GLN A 421 -3.46 -8.79 -12.12
C GLN A 421 -2.49 -9.52 -11.16
N TRP A 422 -1.45 -8.83 -10.69
CA TRP A 422 -0.43 -9.40 -9.82
C TRP A 422 -1.00 -9.79 -8.45
N TYR A 423 -1.94 -9.02 -7.91
CA TYR A 423 -2.59 -9.35 -6.64
C TYR A 423 -3.37 -10.66 -6.75
N ILE A 424 -4.04 -10.89 -7.88
CA ILE A 424 -4.76 -12.15 -8.11
C ILE A 424 -3.76 -13.29 -8.31
N LEU A 425 -2.74 -13.10 -9.15
CA LEU A 425 -1.74 -14.12 -9.48
C LEU A 425 -1.04 -14.66 -8.23
N PHE A 426 -0.49 -13.77 -7.39
CA PHE A 426 0.25 -14.20 -6.19
C PHE A 426 -0.65 -14.89 -5.17
N ASN A 427 -1.87 -14.42 -4.99
CA ASN A 427 -2.81 -15.09 -4.11
C ASN A 427 -3.24 -16.46 -4.63
N VAL A 428 -3.44 -16.61 -5.94
CA VAL A 428 -3.75 -17.91 -6.53
C VAL A 428 -2.57 -18.88 -6.42
N ILE A 429 -1.34 -18.42 -6.63
CA ILE A 429 -0.13 -19.24 -6.44
C ILE A 429 -0.07 -19.72 -4.98
N ALA A 430 -0.23 -18.81 -4.02
CA ALA A 430 -0.22 -19.14 -2.60
C ALA A 430 -1.31 -20.15 -2.23
N GLY A 431 -2.54 -19.95 -2.73
CA GLY A 431 -3.65 -20.88 -2.54
C GLY A 431 -3.39 -22.25 -3.14
N ALA A 432 -2.81 -22.32 -4.34
CA ALA A 432 -2.49 -23.60 -4.99
C ALA A 432 -1.38 -24.37 -4.25
N ILE A 433 -0.41 -23.68 -3.69
CA ILE A 433 0.63 -24.28 -2.82
C ILE A 433 0.00 -24.79 -1.52
N ALA A 434 -0.91 -24.04 -0.92
CA ALA A 434 -1.56 -24.34 0.36
C ALA A 434 -2.49 -25.57 0.32
N ILE A 435 -2.90 -26.07 -0.88
CA ILE A 435 -3.69 -27.29 -0.98
C ILE A 435 -2.84 -28.47 -0.47
N PRO A 436 -3.28 -29.23 0.56
CA PRO A 436 -2.57 -30.37 1.12
C PRO A 436 -2.20 -31.42 0.07
N THR A 437 -1.02 -32.02 0.22
CA THR A 437 -0.52 -33.06 -0.70
C THR A 437 -1.44 -34.28 -0.70
N ASP A 438 -1.95 -34.65 0.47
CA ASP A 438 -2.86 -35.78 0.64
C ASP A 438 -4.14 -35.63 -0.19
N LEU A 439 -4.69 -34.41 -0.29
CA LEU A 439 -5.85 -34.13 -1.15
C LEU A 439 -5.50 -34.22 -2.65
N LYS A 440 -4.26 -33.83 -3.03
CA LYS A 440 -3.77 -33.96 -4.40
C LYS A 440 -3.60 -35.42 -4.79
N GLU A 441 -3.08 -36.23 -3.87
CA GLU A 441 -2.89 -37.67 -4.03
C GLU A 441 -4.22 -38.41 -4.07
N ALA A 442 -5.13 -38.14 -3.12
CA ALA A 442 -6.47 -38.69 -3.10
C ALA A 442 -7.21 -38.44 -4.42
N ALA A 443 -7.17 -37.21 -4.93
CA ALA A 443 -7.76 -36.89 -6.23
C ALA A 443 -7.16 -37.71 -7.38
N SER A 444 -5.87 -38.02 -7.31
CA SER A 444 -5.19 -38.88 -8.31
C SER A 444 -5.65 -40.35 -8.18
N VAL A 445 -5.74 -40.87 -6.95
CA VAL A 445 -6.19 -42.25 -6.67
C VAL A 445 -7.64 -42.46 -7.10
N PHE A 446 -8.52 -41.49 -6.82
CA PHE A 446 -9.93 -41.54 -7.28
C PHE A 446 -10.14 -41.21 -8.76
N GLY A 447 -9.06 -41.01 -9.53
CA GLY A 447 -9.14 -40.73 -10.95
C GLY A 447 -9.76 -39.39 -11.34
N ILE A 448 -9.82 -38.43 -10.39
CA ILE A 448 -10.39 -37.10 -10.62
C ILE A 448 -9.42 -36.29 -11.49
N ARG A 449 -9.79 -36.06 -12.76
CA ARG A 449 -8.95 -35.41 -13.79
C ARG A 449 -9.69 -34.26 -14.49
N GLY A 450 -8.96 -33.44 -15.23
CA GLY A 450 -9.52 -32.40 -16.09
C GLY A 450 -10.41 -31.42 -15.33
N TRP A 451 -11.59 -31.14 -15.86
CA TRP A 451 -12.56 -30.19 -15.30
C TRP A 451 -13.09 -30.60 -13.93
N GLU A 452 -13.21 -31.91 -13.67
CA GLU A 452 -13.65 -32.41 -12.38
C GLU A 452 -12.66 -32.07 -11.24
N ARG A 453 -11.34 -32.16 -11.54
CA ARG A 453 -10.28 -31.73 -10.62
C ARG A 453 -10.36 -30.24 -10.32
N TRP A 454 -10.65 -29.43 -11.34
CA TRP A 454 -10.86 -27.98 -11.14
C TRP A 454 -12.03 -27.71 -10.21
N ARG A 455 -13.19 -28.33 -10.45
CA ARG A 455 -14.41 -28.09 -9.71
C ARG A 455 -14.38 -28.61 -8.27
N LYS A 456 -13.79 -29.80 -8.05
CA LYS A 456 -13.84 -30.49 -6.75
C LYS A 456 -12.65 -30.21 -5.84
N LEU A 457 -11.49 -29.90 -6.38
CA LEU A 457 -10.25 -29.72 -5.61
C LEU A 457 -9.68 -28.31 -5.75
N ILE A 458 -9.40 -27.89 -7.00
CA ILE A 458 -8.60 -26.69 -7.22
C ILE A 458 -9.38 -25.43 -6.84
N LEU A 459 -10.53 -25.17 -7.43
CA LEU A 459 -11.33 -23.97 -7.16
C LEU A 459 -11.74 -23.87 -5.68
N PRO A 460 -12.24 -24.93 -5.03
CA PRO A 460 -12.50 -24.86 -3.58
C PRO A 460 -11.27 -24.59 -2.75
N GLY A 461 -10.14 -25.23 -3.09
CA GLY A 461 -8.88 -25.07 -2.34
C GLY A 461 -8.24 -23.68 -2.46
N ILE A 462 -8.31 -23.06 -3.64
CA ILE A 462 -7.77 -21.71 -3.83
C ILE A 462 -8.77 -20.59 -3.46
N PHE A 463 -10.05 -20.92 -3.21
CA PHE A 463 -11.12 -19.93 -3.10
C PHE A 463 -10.87 -18.85 -2.05
N PRO A 464 -10.41 -19.14 -0.81
CA PRO A 464 -10.12 -18.10 0.18
C PRO A 464 -9.03 -17.13 -0.28
N PHE A 465 -7.98 -17.66 -0.89
CA PHE A 465 -6.88 -16.87 -1.44
C PHE A 465 -7.31 -16.05 -2.66
N LEU A 466 -8.11 -16.66 -3.55
CA LEU A 466 -8.68 -15.97 -4.71
C LEU A 466 -9.53 -14.77 -4.29
N VAL A 467 -10.40 -14.93 -3.29
CA VAL A 467 -11.22 -13.83 -2.76
C VAL A 467 -10.33 -12.72 -2.22
N THR A 468 -9.29 -13.04 -1.45
CA THR A 468 -8.32 -12.06 -0.96
C THR A 468 -7.63 -11.31 -2.10
N GLY A 469 -7.16 -12.04 -3.10
CA GLY A 469 -6.54 -11.46 -4.29
C GLY A 469 -7.48 -10.53 -5.07
N MET A 470 -8.74 -10.94 -5.26
CA MET A 470 -9.75 -10.15 -5.96
C MET A 470 -10.15 -8.88 -5.19
N VAL A 471 -10.27 -8.94 -3.86
CA VAL A 471 -10.55 -7.76 -3.02
C VAL A 471 -9.43 -6.74 -3.13
N THR A 472 -8.19 -7.20 -3.01
CA THR A 472 -7.00 -6.33 -3.12
C THR A 472 -6.88 -5.73 -4.52
N ALA A 473 -7.07 -6.55 -5.56
CA ALA A 473 -7.08 -6.11 -6.95
C ALA A 473 -8.19 -5.07 -7.22
N SER A 474 -9.40 -5.29 -6.68
CA SER A 474 -10.50 -4.32 -6.79
C SER A 474 -10.14 -2.96 -6.18
N GLY A 475 -9.56 -2.94 -4.98
CA GLY A 475 -9.09 -1.70 -4.35
C GLY A 475 -8.05 -0.97 -5.20
N GLY A 476 -7.09 -1.72 -5.75
CA GLY A 476 -6.09 -1.20 -6.69
C GLY A 476 -6.71 -0.63 -7.98
N ALA A 477 -7.69 -1.34 -8.57
CA ALA A 477 -8.37 -0.92 -9.78
C ALA A 477 -9.14 0.40 -9.61
N TRP A 478 -9.86 0.56 -8.50
CA TRP A 478 -10.56 1.82 -8.19
C TRP A 478 -9.60 3.00 -8.04
N ASN A 479 -8.42 2.78 -7.44
CA ASN A 479 -7.38 3.82 -7.39
C ASN A 479 -6.82 4.11 -8.79
N ALA A 480 -6.50 3.08 -9.55
CA ALA A 480 -5.91 3.22 -10.87
C ALA A 480 -6.86 3.87 -11.89
N SER A 481 -8.19 3.73 -11.74
CA SER A 481 -9.17 4.31 -12.66
C SER A 481 -9.06 5.84 -12.76
N ILE A 482 -8.66 6.52 -11.68
CA ILE A 482 -8.53 7.98 -11.64
C ILE A 482 -7.45 8.46 -12.61
N VAL A 483 -6.31 7.76 -12.66
CA VAL A 483 -5.21 8.08 -13.57
C VAL A 483 -5.46 7.48 -14.97
N ALA A 484 -6.09 6.30 -15.03
CA ALA A 484 -6.30 5.59 -16.28
C ALA A 484 -7.34 6.23 -17.20
N GLU A 485 -8.29 6.97 -16.65
CA GLU A 485 -9.39 7.60 -17.41
C GLU A 485 -9.08 9.01 -17.90
N TYR A 486 -8.00 9.62 -17.40
CA TYR A 486 -7.58 10.97 -17.75
C TYR A 486 -6.06 11.08 -17.75
N PHE A 487 -5.47 11.41 -18.89
CA PHE A 487 -4.02 11.44 -19.05
C PHE A 487 -3.55 12.53 -19.99
N HIS A 488 -2.50 13.25 -19.59
CA HIS A 488 -1.81 14.23 -20.44
C HIS A 488 -0.65 13.56 -21.18
N PHE A 489 -0.61 13.70 -22.49
CA PHE A 489 0.43 13.13 -23.33
C PHE A 489 0.70 14.00 -24.55
N LYS A 490 1.95 14.38 -24.78
CA LYS A 490 2.37 15.26 -25.88
C LYS A 490 1.57 16.57 -25.96
N GLY A 491 1.31 17.19 -24.81
CA GLY A 491 0.56 18.43 -24.72
C GLY A 491 -0.94 18.30 -25.05
N GLN A 492 -1.45 17.09 -25.27
CA GLN A 492 -2.87 16.80 -25.46
C GLN A 492 -3.45 16.06 -24.26
N THR A 493 -4.68 16.38 -23.93
CA THR A 493 -5.43 15.70 -22.88
C THR A 493 -6.27 14.57 -23.48
N TYR A 494 -5.97 13.36 -23.09
CA TYR A 494 -6.76 12.19 -23.41
C TYR A 494 -7.71 11.89 -22.26
N SER A 495 -8.99 11.77 -22.53
CA SER A 495 -9.99 11.43 -21.53
C SER A 495 -10.99 10.41 -22.08
N THR A 496 -11.62 9.68 -21.15
CA THR A 496 -12.71 8.77 -21.48
C THR A 496 -13.84 8.95 -20.48
N VAL A 497 -15.07 8.56 -20.84
CA VAL A 497 -16.21 8.68 -19.93
C VAL A 497 -15.96 7.86 -18.66
N GLY A 498 -15.88 8.51 -17.51
CA GLY A 498 -15.63 7.86 -16.24
C GLY A 498 -15.58 8.85 -15.07
N VAL A 499 -15.78 8.35 -13.86
CA VAL A 499 -15.73 9.21 -12.67
C VAL A 499 -14.30 9.66 -12.36
N GLY A 500 -13.29 8.83 -12.71
CA GLY A 500 -11.87 9.21 -12.57
C GLY A 500 -11.53 10.41 -13.47
N SER A 501 -12.03 10.41 -14.71
CA SER A 501 -11.83 11.54 -15.61
C SER A 501 -12.57 12.80 -15.13
N MET A 502 -13.73 12.66 -14.49
CA MET A 502 -14.45 13.80 -13.91
C MET A 502 -13.68 14.41 -12.73
N ILE A 503 -13.09 13.58 -11.87
CA ILE A 503 -12.25 14.03 -10.75
C ILE A 503 -11.05 14.82 -11.28
N SER A 504 -10.35 14.30 -12.28
CA SER A 504 -9.17 14.95 -12.86
C SER A 504 -9.53 16.23 -13.62
N ALA A 505 -10.57 16.20 -14.45
CA ALA A 505 -11.05 17.36 -15.18
C ALA A 505 -11.58 18.48 -14.26
N ALA A 506 -12.29 18.11 -13.19
CA ALA A 506 -12.76 19.07 -12.18
C ALA A 506 -11.59 19.72 -11.43
N THR A 507 -10.50 18.96 -11.23
CA THR A 507 -9.25 19.48 -10.64
C THR A 507 -8.61 20.51 -11.55
N ASP A 508 -8.43 20.21 -12.83
CA ASP A 508 -7.81 21.12 -13.81
C ASP A 508 -8.65 22.40 -13.99
N ALA A 509 -9.99 22.23 -13.98
CA ALA A 509 -10.93 23.36 -14.05
C ALA A 509 -11.09 24.12 -12.72
N LYS A 510 -10.45 23.66 -11.62
CA LYS A 510 -10.60 24.20 -10.25
C LYS A 510 -12.05 24.23 -9.77
N ASN A 511 -12.88 23.31 -10.27
CA ASN A 511 -14.28 23.15 -9.86
C ASN A 511 -14.34 22.21 -8.64
N PHE A 512 -14.19 22.79 -7.43
CA PHE A 512 -14.12 22.03 -6.18
C PHE A 512 -15.44 21.33 -5.82
N ASP A 513 -16.57 21.86 -6.23
CA ASP A 513 -17.89 21.27 -5.94
C ASP A 513 -18.06 19.96 -6.73
N LEU A 514 -17.75 19.97 -8.03
CA LEU A 514 -17.79 18.76 -8.85
C LEU A 514 -16.71 17.74 -8.44
N LEU A 515 -15.51 18.21 -8.07
CA LEU A 515 -14.44 17.37 -7.55
C LEU A 515 -14.88 16.62 -6.30
N LEU A 516 -15.46 17.35 -5.33
CA LEU A 516 -15.92 16.77 -4.08
C LEU A 516 -17.09 15.80 -4.28
N ALA A 517 -18.07 16.20 -5.11
CA ALA A 517 -19.22 15.36 -5.46
C ALA A 517 -18.78 14.06 -6.12
N SER A 518 -17.88 14.13 -7.11
CA SER A 518 -17.34 12.96 -7.82
C SER A 518 -16.55 12.03 -6.91
N THR A 519 -15.74 12.59 -6.01
CA THR A 519 -14.97 11.82 -5.00
C THR A 519 -15.89 11.09 -4.02
N ILE A 520 -16.91 11.76 -3.50
CA ILE A 520 -17.88 11.16 -2.57
C ILE A 520 -18.70 10.07 -3.26
N ALA A 521 -19.15 10.32 -4.48
CA ALA A 521 -19.91 9.35 -5.24
C ALA A 521 -19.08 8.10 -5.56
N LEU A 522 -17.81 8.26 -5.93
CA LEU A 522 -16.87 7.16 -6.11
C LEU A 522 -16.69 6.38 -4.80
N ALA A 523 -16.40 7.06 -3.69
CA ALA A 523 -16.24 6.43 -2.38
C ALA A 523 -17.49 5.64 -1.96
N ALA A 524 -18.68 6.20 -2.19
CA ALA A 524 -19.96 5.53 -1.89
C ALA A 524 -20.12 4.23 -2.70
N VAL A 525 -19.81 4.23 -4.00
CA VAL A 525 -19.86 3.03 -4.86
C VAL A 525 -18.85 1.98 -4.38
N VAL A 526 -17.61 2.38 -4.09
CA VAL A 526 -16.56 1.45 -3.63
C VAL A 526 -16.92 0.83 -2.29
N VAL A 527 -17.33 1.63 -1.30
CA VAL A 527 -17.77 1.13 0.02
C VAL A 527 -18.98 0.20 -0.10
N THR A 528 -19.94 0.54 -0.96
CA THR A 528 -21.13 -0.28 -1.22
C THR A 528 -20.75 -1.61 -1.84
N THR A 529 -19.88 -1.60 -2.86
CA THR A 529 -19.36 -2.81 -3.51
C THR A 529 -18.59 -3.68 -2.51
N ASN A 530 -17.75 -3.07 -1.67
CA ASN A 530 -17.01 -3.78 -0.64
C ASN A 530 -17.97 -4.50 0.35
N ARG A 531 -19.01 -3.79 0.83
CA ARG A 531 -19.97 -4.37 1.79
C ARG A 531 -20.90 -5.43 1.20
N LEU A 532 -21.40 -5.19 -0.03
CA LEU A 532 -22.42 -6.06 -0.63
C LEU A 532 -21.81 -7.28 -1.32
N VAL A 533 -20.64 -7.16 -1.93
CA VAL A 533 -19.98 -8.22 -2.70
C VAL A 533 -18.85 -8.83 -1.91
N TRP A 534 -17.79 -8.07 -1.65
CA TRP A 534 -16.54 -8.62 -1.12
C TRP A 534 -16.68 -9.18 0.29
N ARG A 535 -17.35 -8.49 1.18
CA ARG A 535 -17.56 -8.96 2.56
C ARG A 535 -18.42 -10.23 2.63
N ARG A 536 -19.34 -10.44 1.68
CA ARG A 536 -20.12 -11.67 1.58
C ARG A 536 -19.27 -12.83 1.08
N LEU A 537 -18.44 -12.58 0.05
CA LEU A 537 -17.53 -13.59 -0.48
C LEU A 537 -16.47 -14.00 0.55
N TYR A 538 -15.96 -13.02 1.31
CA TYR A 538 -15.02 -13.29 2.41
C TYR A 538 -15.62 -14.20 3.47
N ARG A 539 -16.83 -13.90 3.93
CA ARG A 539 -17.56 -14.77 4.88
C ARG A 539 -17.81 -16.17 4.31
N LEU A 540 -18.15 -16.27 3.04
CA LEU A 540 -18.33 -17.56 2.36
C LEU A 540 -17.01 -18.35 2.34
N ALA A 541 -15.89 -17.69 2.07
CA ALA A 541 -14.56 -18.30 2.10
C ALA A 541 -14.21 -18.83 3.49
N GLU A 542 -14.46 -18.04 4.53
CA GLU A 542 -14.16 -18.42 5.92
C GLU A 542 -15.06 -19.54 6.45
N THR A 543 -16.33 -19.64 6.00
CA THR A 543 -17.30 -20.60 6.55
C THR A 543 -17.36 -21.92 5.79
N ARG A 544 -17.15 -21.92 4.47
CA ARG A 544 -17.33 -23.12 3.63
C ARG A 544 -16.05 -23.69 3.04
N PHE A 545 -14.99 -22.89 2.94
CA PHE A 545 -13.78 -23.26 2.20
C PHE A 545 -12.51 -23.18 3.05
N LYS A 546 -12.63 -23.22 4.38
CA LYS A 546 -11.46 -23.40 5.24
C LYS A 546 -10.85 -24.78 5.00
N LEU A 547 -9.58 -24.80 4.66
CA LEU A 547 -8.73 -25.99 4.68
C LEU A 547 -8.17 -26.12 6.10
N GLU A 548 -9.04 -26.37 7.10
CA GLU A 548 -8.57 -26.76 8.43
C GLU A 548 -8.32 -28.27 8.43
N GLY A 549 -7.03 -28.64 8.60
CA GLY A 549 -6.64 -29.90 9.20
C GLY A 549 -6.65 -29.75 10.71
#